data_cfe2da907599f3746a4790205a7bc6bb
#
_entry.id   cfe2da907599f3746a4790205a7bc6bb
#
_cell.length_a   1.000
_cell.length_b   1.000
_cell.length_c   1.000
_cell.angle_alpha   90.00
_cell.angle_beta   90.00
_cell.angle_gamma   90.00
#
_symmetry.space_group_name_H-M   'P 1'
#
loop_
_entity.id
_entity.type
_entity.pdbx_description
1 polymer ?
#
loop_
_entity_poly.entity_id
_entity_poly.type
_entity_poly.pdbx_seq_one_letter_code
_entity_poly.pdbx_strand_id
1 'polypeptide(L)'
;MAAGLCACNDEYTFVPEYEVKLPTDTTINVTIDASTVYQTIDGFASSDAWDMEYVGKYWSTSNKEAIAKLLFSREVDDKGNSQGIGLSMWRFNLGGGSEEQGDASGIVSDKKERRVDCFLTSANGSYDWSKSAGRRYFMEKAKEYGCESFVLFSNTPPVYYTYNGQARSDKGAFSNLKTEHYGDFADFLATCAKHFVDEGYNITHISPINEPQYNW
;
A
#
# COMPACT_ATOMS: atom_id res chain seq x y z
N MET A 1 9.16 30.35 -14.08
CA MET A 1 9.36 30.43 -12.62
C MET A 1 9.40 29.02 -12.08
N ALA A 2 10.56 28.55 -11.67
CA ALA A 2 10.72 27.21 -11.10
C ALA A 2 10.19 27.25 -9.66
N ALA A 3 9.13 26.50 -9.39
CA ALA A 3 8.67 26.26 -8.03
C ALA A 3 9.65 25.27 -7.39
N GLY A 4 10.49 25.77 -6.47
CA GLY A 4 11.38 24.93 -5.69
C GLY A 4 10.56 24.00 -4.80
N LEU A 5 10.74 22.71 -4.99
CA LEU A 5 10.42 21.70 -4.00
C LEU A 5 11.30 21.98 -2.78
N CYS A 6 10.66 22.40 -1.69
CA CYS A 6 11.34 22.50 -0.41
C CYS A 6 11.58 21.06 0.07
N ALA A 7 12.75 20.53 -0.27
CA ALA A 7 13.23 19.29 0.28
C ALA A 7 13.51 19.51 1.78
N CYS A 8 12.96 18.66 2.60
CA CYS A 8 13.27 18.61 4.01
C CYS A 8 14.75 18.29 4.18
N ASN A 9 15.46 19.15 4.88
CA ASN A 9 16.85 19.05 5.34
C ASN A 9 17.96 18.92 4.27
N ASP A 10 18.84 19.90 4.29
CA ASP A 10 20.07 20.02 3.49
C ASP A 10 21.15 18.95 3.75
N GLU A 11 20.82 17.85 4.45
CA GLU A 11 21.80 16.82 4.82
C GLU A 11 21.73 15.53 3.97
N TYR A 12 20.75 15.39 3.07
CA TYR A 12 20.73 14.29 2.12
C TYR A 12 21.15 14.75 0.73
N THR A 13 22.45 15.00 0.57
CA THR A 13 23.04 14.91 -0.75
C THR A 13 23.09 13.43 -1.12
N PHE A 14 22.15 12.96 -1.94
CA PHE A 14 22.29 11.66 -2.60
C PHE A 14 23.48 11.76 -3.54
N VAL A 15 24.65 11.36 -3.04
CA VAL A 15 25.80 11.08 -3.88
C VAL A 15 25.63 9.62 -4.27
N PRO A 16 25.36 9.30 -5.54
CA PRO A 16 25.35 7.92 -5.95
C PRO A 16 26.73 7.34 -5.71
N GLU A 17 26.85 6.41 -4.79
CA GLU A 17 28.10 5.73 -4.42
C GLU A 17 28.63 4.84 -5.56
N TYR A 18 27.87 4.70 -6.63
CA TYR A 18 28.22 3.87 -7.78
C TYR A 18 28.12 4.68 -9.07
N GLU A 19 29.28 5.06 -9.61
CA GLU A 19 29.36 5.26 -11.05
C GLU A 19 29.12 3.91 -11.72
N VAL A 20 27.92 3.67 -12.21
CA VAL A 20 27.68 2.53 -13.09
C VAL A 20 28.44 2.80 -14.37
N LYS A 21 29.68 2.34 -14.44
CA LYS A 21 30.40 2.27 -15.71
C LYS A 21 29.73 1.22 -16.56
N LEU A 22 28.75 1.64 -17.35
CA LEU A 22 28.21 0.79 -18.41
C LEU A 22 29.39 0.46 -19.35
N PRO A 23 29.54 -0.80 -19.75
CA PRO A 23 30.51 -1.17 -20.78
C PRO A 23 30.25 -0.31 -22.00
N THR A 24 31.23 0.45 -22.45
CA THR A 24 31.10 1.46 -23.51
C THR A 24 30.82 0.85 -24.89
N ASP A 25 30.94 -0.45 -25.05
CA ASP A 25 30.89 -1.13 -26.36
C ASP A 25 29.96 -2.36 -26.39
N THR A 26 28.99 -2.46 -25.46
CA THR A 26 28.03 -3.58 -25.51
C THR A 26 26.76 -3.14 -26.21
N THR A 27 26.57 -3.60 -27.44
CA THR A 27 25.28 -3.48 -28.13
C THR A 27 24.42 -4.68 -27.74
N ILE A 28 23.31 -4.41 -27.04
CA ILE A 28 22.30 -5.43 -26.74
C ILE A 28 21.18 -5.27 -27.77
N ASN A 29 20.99 -6.28 -28.63
CA ASN A 29 19.87 -6.33 -29.53
C ASN A 29 18.67 -6.97 -28.81
N VAL A 30 17.60 -6.24 -28.64
CA VAL A 30 16.33 -6.73 -28.09
C VAL A 30 15.33 -6.80 -29.23
N THR A 31 14.79 -7.99 -29.47
CA THR A 31 13.69 -8.19 -30.43
C THR A 31 12.39 -8.37 -29.64
N ILE A 32 11.41 -7.51 -29.92
CA ILE A 32 10.07 -7.64 -29.38
C ILE A 32 9.20 -8.25 -30.48
N ASP A 33 8.74 -9.48 -30.25
CA ASP A 33 7.81 -10.16 -31.16
C ASP A 33 6.39 -10.09 -30.58
N ALA A 34 5.60 -9.16 -31.07
CA ALA A 34 4.22 -8.95 -30.64
C ALA A 34 3.25 -10.05 -31.12
N SER A 35 3.70 -10.95 -32.01
CA SER A 35 2.89 -12.09 -32.49
C SER A 35 2.95 -13.29 -31.54
N THR A 36 3.97 -13.34 -30.66
CA THR A 36 4.13 -14.42 -29.71
C THR A 36 3.48 -14.05 -28.37
N VAL A 37 2.42 -14.75 -28.01
CA VAL A 37 1.66 -14.56 -26.75
C VAL A 37 2.00 -15.67 -25.78
N TYR A 38 2.48 -15.32 -24.59
CA TYR A 38 2.81 -16.30 -23.54
C TYR A 38 1.73 -16.36 -22.46
N GLN A 39 1.39 -15.24 -21.86
CA GLN A 39 0.47 -15.17 -20.72
C GLN A 39 -0.40 -13.92 -20.80
N THR A 40 -1.53 -13.97 -20.13
CA THR A 40 -2.33 -12.77 -19.84
C THR A 40 -1.81 -12.11 -18.58
N ILE A 41 -1.59 -10.80 -18.64
CA ILE A 41 -1.23 -9.98 -17.46
C ILE A 41 -2.53 -9.38 -16.94
N ASP A 42 -2.86 -9.67 -15.66
CA ASP A 42 -4.09 -9.17 -15.04
C ASP A 42 -4.06 -7.67 -14.79
N GLY A 43 -2.88 -7.10 -14.56
CA GLY A 43 -2.74 -5.66 -14.36
C GLY A 43 -1.38 -5.24 -13.85
N PHE A 44 -1.21 -3.94 -13.72
CA PHE A 44 -0.03 -3.31 -13.12
C PHE A 44 -0.45 -2.66 -11.81
N ALA A 45 0.17 -3.09 -10.71
CA ALA A 45 -0.22 -2.70 -9.37
C ALA A 45 0.88 -1.98 -8.61
N SER A 46 0.47 -1.18 -7.64
CA SER A 46 1.31 -0.75 -6.53
C SER A 46 0.57 -0.91 -5.21
N SER A 47 1.29 -0.83 -4.10
CA SER A 47 0.72 -0.94 -2.76
C SER A 47 0.72 0.41 -2.06
N ASP A 48 -0.28 0.65 -1.22
CA ASP A 48 -0.38 1.83 -0.35
C ASP A 48 0.49 1.76 0.92
N ALA A 49 1.09 0.61 1.18
CA ALA A 49 2.01 0.47 2.30
C ALA A 49 3.34 1.19 1.95
N TRP A 50 3.87 2.04 2.78
CA TRP A 50 3.46 2.34 4.17
C TRP A 50 2.84 3.74 4.27
N ASP A 51 3.25 4.66 3.42
CA ASP A 51 3.16 6.09 3.62
C ASP A 51 1.84 6.71 3.19
N MET A 52 1.01 5.99 2.44
CA MET A 52 -0.21 6.59 1.86
C MET A 52 -1.22 7.06 2.90
N GLU A 53 -1.24 6.47 4.11
CA GLU A 53 -2.06 7.00 5.19
C GLU A 53 -1.56 8.39 5.62
N TYR A 54 -0.24 8.52 5.84
CA TYR A 54 0.37 9.78 6.26
C TYR A 54 0.21 10.86 5.18
N VAL A 55 0.54 10.53 3.94
CA VAL A 55 0.40 11.44 2.78
C VAL A 55 -1.06 11.86 2.61
N GLY A 56 -1.98 10.90 2.65
CA GLY A 56 -3.41 11.16 2.48
C GLY A 56 -4.03 12.03 3.59
N LYS A 57 -3.53 11.93 4.83
CA LYS A 57 -3.99 12.73 5.96
C LYS A 57 -3.38 14.12 6.01
N TYR A 58 -2.07 14.24 5.80
CA TYR A 58 -1.33 15.43 6.22
C TYR A 58 -0.82 16.29 5.07
N TRP A 59 -0.73 15.76 3.85
CA TRP A 59 -0.27 16.54 2.71
C TRP A 59 -1.38 17.43 2.13
N SER A 60 -0.98 18.51 1.45
CA SER A 60 -1.92 19.40 0.80
C SER A 60 -2.75 18.67 -0.26
N THR A 61 -3.99 19.12 -0.46
CA THR A 61 -4.87 18.57 -1.49
C THR A 61 -4.21 18.58 -2.87
N SER A 62 -3.51 19.66 -3.23
CA SER A 62 -2.81 19.77 -4.52
C SER A 62 -1.72 18.70 -4.69
N ASN A 63 -0.96 18.41 -3.65
CA ASN A 63 0.07 17.37 -3.70
C ASN A 63 -0.54 15.96 -3.81
N LYS A 64 -1.60 15.70 -3.06
CA LYS A 64 -2.31 14.41 -3.13
C LYS A 64 -2.92 14.16 -4.51
N GLU A 65 -3.56 15.18 -5.09
CA GLU A 65 -4.10 15.11 -6.45
C GLU A 65 -2.99 14.89 -7.49
N ALA A 66 -1.86 15.58 -7.36
CA ALA A 66 -0.72 15.39 -8.25
C ALA A 66 -0.17 13.95 -8.18
N ILE A 67 -0.04 13.39 -6.95
CA ILE A 67 0.39 12.01 -6.75
C ILE A 67 -0.63 11.04 -7.36
N ALA A 68 -1.92 11.24 -7.09
CA ALA A 68 -2.98 10.39 -7.64
C ALA A 68 -2.97 10.41 -9.18
N LYS A 69 -2.80 11.58 -9.78
CA LYS A 69 -2.66 11.71 -11.22
C LYS A 69 -1.46 10.95 -11.76
N LEU A 70 -0.28 11.11 -11.13
CA LEU A 70 0.93 10.41 -11.55
C LEU A 70 0.80 8.88 -11.46
N LEU A 71 0.09 8.38 -10.45
CA LEU A 71 -0.09 6.94 -10.26
C LEU A 71 -1.16 6.35 -11.20
N PHE A 72 -2.28 7.02 -11.38
CA PHE A 72 -3.46 6.39 -11.96
C PHE A 72 -3.87 6.92 -13.33
N SER A 73 -3.46 8.15 -13.71
CA SER A 73 -3.89 8.71 -14.99
C SER A 73 -3.34 7.91 -16.18
N ARG A 74 -4.23 7.65 -17.14
CA ARG A 74 -3.92 7.07 -18.45
C ARG A 74 -3.97 8.12 -19.56
N GLU A 75 -4.15 9.40 -19.18
CA GLU A 75 -4.20 10.50 -20.12
C GLU A 75 -2.83 10.75 -20.76
N VAL A 76 -2.87 11.24 -21.99
CA VAL A 76 -1.70 11.75 -22.72
C VAL A 76 -1.94 13.23 -23.06
N ASP A 77 -0.88 14.02 -23.08
CA ASP A 77 -0.95 15.40 -23.53
C ASP A 77 -0.99 15.50 -25.07
N ASP A 78 -1.15 16.72 -25.57
CA ASP A 78 -1.21 16.99 -27.03
C ASP A 78 0.07 16.56 -27.78
N LYS A 79 1.16 16.28 -27.06
CA LYS A 79 2.43 15.82 -27.60
C LYS A 79 2.60 14.30 -27.48
N GLY A 80 1.62 13.60 -26.91
CA GLY A 80 1.66 12.17 -26.66
C GLY A 80 2.43 11.75 -25.40
N ASN A 81 2.76 12.69 -24.49
CA ASN A 81 3.40 12.34 -23.23
C ASN A 81 2.38 11.86 -22.20
N SER A 82 2.65 10.73 -21.56
CA SER A 82 1.80 10.22 -20.49
C SER A 82 1.77 11.18 -19.29
N GLN A 83 0.57 11.41 -18.74
CA GLN A 83 0.35 12.22 -17.55
C GLN A 83 0.50 11.42 -16.25
N GLY A 84 0.51 10.10 -16.34
CA GLY A 84 0.70 9.16 -15.25
C GLY A 84 1.16 7.81 -15.74
N ILE A 85 1.42 6.89 -14.80
CA ILE A 85 1.84 5.51 -15.12
C ILE A 85 0.66 4.56 -15.35
N GLY A 86 -0.57 5.00 -15.08
CA GLY A 86 -1.80 4.28 -15.42
C GLY A 86 -1.97 2.95 -14.70
N LEU A 87 -1.71 2.90 -13.39
CA LEU A 87 -1.94 1.69 -12.61
C LEU A 87 -3.38 1.20 -12.78
N SER A 88 -3.53 -0.08 -13.07
CA SER A 88 -4.82 -0.73 -13.28
C SER A 88 -5.30 -1.52 -12.06
N MET A 89 -4.43 -1.69 -11.07
CA MET A 89 -4.71 -2.42 -9.84
C MET A 89 -4.09 -1.69 -8.65
N TRP A 90 -4.79 -1.64 -7.51
CA TRP A 90 -4.32 -1.03 -6.28
C TRP A 90 -4.41 -1.99 -5.10
N ARG A 91 -3.35 -2.06 -4.29
CA ARG A 91 -3.25 -2.96 -3.14
C ARG A 91 -3.37 -2.17 -1.85
N PHE A 92 -4.46 -2.39 -1.12
CA PHE A 92 -4.85 -1.68 0.09
C PHE A 92 -4.49 -2.47 1.35
N ASN A 93 -3.82 -1.83 2.33
CA ASN A 93 -3.40 -2.44 3.59
C ASN A 93 -4.51 -2.39 4.65
N LEU A 94 -5.00 -3.56 5.04
CA LEU A 94 -5.87 -3.73 6.21
C LEU A 94 -5.00 -3.77 7.46
N GLY A 95 -5.02 -2.70 8.24
CA GLY A 95 -4.17 -2.56 9.42
C GLY A 95 -4.62 -3.35 10.62
N GLY A 96 -3.68 -3.62 11.51
CA GLY A 96 -3.91 -4.39 12.75
C GLY A 96 -4.10 -3.55 14.00
N GLY A 97 -3.93 -2.23 13.95
CA GLY A 97 -4.15 -1.37 15.11
C GLY A 97 -2.89 -0.81 15.77
N SER A 98 -1.78 -0.77 15.05
CA SER A 98 -0.55 -0.17 15.57
C SER A 98 -0.64 1.35 15.73
N GLU A 99 -1.49 2.02 14.96
CA GLU A 99 -1.71 3.47 15.09
C GLU A 99 -2.37 3.80 16.44
N GLU A 100 -3.40 3.06 16.83
CA GLU A 100 -4.09 3.24 18.11
C GLU A 100 -3.20 2.96 19.31
N GLN A 101 -2.22 2.07 19.14
CA GLN A 101 -1.26 1.75 20.18
C GLN A 101 -0.13 2.77 20.30
N GLY A 102 0.12 3.57 19.25
CA GLY A 102 1.22 4.52 19.24
C GLY A 102 2.57 3.86 19.56
N ASP A 103 3.34 4.42 20.48
CA ASP A 103 4.66 3.88 20.87
C ASP A 103 4.56 2.49 21.53
N ALA A 104 3.42 2.15 22.13
CA ALA A 104 3.19 0.81 22.70
C ALA A 104 3.06 -0.29 21.63
N SER A 105 2.89 0.07 20.36
CA SER A 105 2.88 -0.89 19.24
C SER A 105 4.22 -1.59 19.02
N GLY A 106 5.30 -1.07 19.60
CA GLY A 106 6.67 -1.49 19.31
C GLY A 106 7.21 -0.94 17.98
N ILE A 107 6.44 -0.14 17.26
CA ILE A 107 6.90 0.64 16.10
C ILE A 107 7.31 2.00 16.62
N VAL A 108 8.64 2.25 16.61
CA VAL A 108 9.24 3.45 17.17
C VAL A 108 8.75 4.74 16.49
N SER A 109 8.82 5.86 17.20
CA SER A 109 8.22 7.13 16.79
C SER A 109 8.83 7.74 15.51
N ASP A 110 10.10 7.43 15.20
CA ASP A 110 10.76 7.83 13.95
C ASP A 110 10.29 7.04 12.72
N LYS A 111 9.49 5.99 12.92
CA LYS A 111 8.86 5.17 11.88
C LYS A 111 7.34 5.14 12.01
N LYS A 112 6.76 6.18 12.59
CA LYS A 112 5.31 6.28 12.83
C LYS A 112 4.47 6.16 11.54
N GLU A 113 5.02 6.52 10.38
CA GLU A 113 4.38 6.35 9.07
C GLU A 113 4.06 4.88 8.74
N ARG A 114 4.69 3.93 9.42
CA ARG A 114 4.42 2.50 9.30
C ARG A 114 3.31 2.00 10.20
N ARG A 115 2.83 2.83 11.12
CA ARG A 115 1.68 2.49 11.97
C ARG A 115 0.41 2.52 11.15
N VAL A 116 -0.47 1.56 11.39
CA VAL A 116 -1.73 1.41 10.65
C VAL A 116 -2.85 1.20 11.65
N ASP A 117 -3.93 1.97 11.50
CA ASP A 117 -5.15 1.80 12.26
C ASP A 117 -5.90 0.53 11.85
N CYS A 118 -6.78 0.04 12.72
CA CYS A 118 -7.61 -1.14 12.45
C CYS A 118 -9.09 -0.73 12.38
N PHE A 119 -9.79 -1.18 11.36
CA PHE A 119 -11.25 -0.98 11.28
C PHE A 119 -11.99 -1.62 12.44
N LEU A 120 -11.55 -2.78 12.91
CA LEU A 120 -12.12 -3.44 14.09
C LEU A 120 -11.69 -2.68 15.36
N THR A 121 -12.65 -2.36 16.23
CA THR A 121 -12.41 -1.50 17.40
C THR A 121 -12.06 -2.26 18.68
N SER A 122 -12.39 -3.56 18.74
CA SER A 122 -12.01 -4.49 19.84
C SER A 122 -12.22 -5.93 19.37
N ALA A 123 -11.77 -6.91 20.15
CA ALA A 123 -11.88 -8.34 19.80
C ALA A 123 -13.31 -8.79 19.38
N ASN A 124 -14.34 -8.22 20.01
CA ASN A 124 -15.73 -8.47 19.71
C ASN A 124 -16.47 -7.16 19.37
N GLY A 125 -15.71 -6.18 18.88
CA GLY A 125 -16.22 -4.84 18.65
C GLY A 125 -16.90 -4.64 17.31
N SER A 126 -17.45 -3.44 17.17
CA SER A 126 -17.94 -2.94 15.90
C SER A 126 -16.78 -2.48 15.02
N TYR A 127 -17.08 -2.25 13.76
CA TYR A 127 -16.15 -1.65 12.81
C TYR A 127 -16.32 -0.13 12.76
N ASP A 128 -15.20 0.57 12.74
CA ASP A 128 -15.15 2.01 12.49
C ASP A 128 -14.61 2.26 11.08
N TRP A 129 -15.51 2.46 10.13
CA TRP A 129 -15.17 2.67 8.73
C TRP A 129 -14.66 4.07 8.42
N SER A 130 -14.56 4.98 9.39
CA SER A 130 -13.93 6.29 9.23
C SER A 130 -12.41 6.22 9.25
N LYS A 131 -11.86 5.11 9.70
CA LYS A 131 -10.41 4.88 9.78
C LYS A 131 -9.76 4.70 8.42
N SER A 132 -8.44 4.73 8.40
CA SER A 132 -7.60 4.66 7.19
C SER A 132 -7.98 5.71 6.14
N ALA A 133 -8.36 6.89 6.59
CA ALA A 133 -8.87 7.96 5.73
C ALA A 133 -7.87 8.39 4.65
N GLY A 134 -6.56 8.38 4.97
CA GLY A 134 -5.51 8.71 4.01
C GLY A 134 -5.37 7.66 2.90
N ARG A 135 -5.39 6.37 3.26
CA ARG A 135 -5.37 5.26 2.29
C ARG A 135 -6.64 5.21 1.47
N ARG A 136 -7.78 5.41 2.12
CA ARG A 136 -9.09 5.44 1.43
C ARG A 136 -9.15 6.56 0.41
N TYR A 137 -8.55 7.72 0.68
CA TYR A 137 -8.42 8.79 -0.30
C TYR A 137 -7.74 8.31 -1.60
N PHE A 138 -6.60 7.61 -1.50
CA PHE A 138 -5.92 7.11 -2.69
C PHE A 138 -6.65 5.93 -3.35
N MET A 139 -7.34 5.10 -2.59
CA MET A 139 -8.20 4.04 -3.12
C MET A 139 -9.38 4.61 -3.92
N GLU A 140 -9.99 5.69 -3.43
CA GLU A 140 -11.04 6.41 -4.14
C GLU A 140 -10.51 7.06 -5.42
N LYS A 141 -9.36 7.75 -5.35
CA LYS A 141 -8.70 8.31 -6.53
C LYS A 141 -8.35 7.23 -7.57
N ALA A 142 -7.85 6.09 -7.14
CA ALA A 142 -7.60 4.97 -8.03
C ALA A 142 -8.89 4.58 -8.79
N LYS A 143 -10.02 4.47 -8.08
CA LYS A 143 -11.33 4.20 -8.68
C LYS A 143 -11.78 5.30 -9.64
N GLU A 144 -11.64 6.57 -9.25
CA GLU A 144 -11.98 7.73 -10.10
C GLU A 144 -11.18 7.75 -11.42
N TYR A 145 -9.90 7.39 -11.38
CA TYR A 145 -9.05 7.29 -12.57
C TYR A 145 -9.23 5.99 -13.37
N GLY A 146 -10.16 5.11 -12.96
CA GLY A 146 -10.50 3.89 -13.68
C GLY A 146 -9.58 2.70 -13.38
N CYS A 147 -9.03 2.64 -12.17
CA CYS A 147 -8.37 1.43 -11.68
C CYS A 147 -9.39 0.28 -11.63
N GLU A 148 -9.05 -0.84 -12.26
CA GLU A 148 -10.02 -1.88 -12.59
C GLU A 148 -10.22 -2.89 -11.47
N SER A 149 -9.22 -3.05 -10.60
CA SER A 149 -9.26 -4.04 -9.52
C SER A 149 -8.51 -3.58 -8.28
N PHE A 150 -8.92 -4.16 -7.15
CA PHE A 150 -8.35 -3.86 -5.85
C PHE A 150 -7.98 -5.15 -5.12
N VAL A 151 -6.82 -5.14 -4.48
CA VAL A 151 -6.32 -6.22 -3.65
C VAL A 151 -6.34 -5.74 -2.20
N LEU A 152 -6.99 -6.47 -1.32
CA LEU A 152 -6.85 -6.25 0.12
C LEU A 152 -5.74 -7.14 0.66
N PHE A 153 -4.88 -6.60 1.52
CA PHE A 153 -3.87 -7.41 2.17
C PHE A 153 -3.73 -7.05 3.65
N SER A 154 -3.25 -7.98 4.43
CA SER A 154 -2.97 -7.76 5.84
C SER A 154 -1.49 -8.04 6.11
N ASN A 155 -0.78 -7.05 6.67
CA ASN A 155 0.58 -7.25 7.17
C ASN A 155 0.56 -7.97 8.53
N THR A 156 -0.52 -7.77 9.28
CA THR A 156 -0.67 -8.31 10.63
C THR A 156 -2.15 -8.46 10.94
N PRO A 157 -2.53 -9.47 11.72
CA PRO A 157 -3.90 -9.56 12.24
C PRO A 157 -4.22 -8.36 13.16
N PRO A 158 -5.50 -8.06 13.41
CA PRO A 158 -5.87 -7.16 14.48
C PRO A 158 -5.16 -7.52 15.79
N VAL A 159 -4.61 -6.50 16.48
CA VAL A 159 -3.82 -6.69 17.72
C VAL A 159 -4.57 -7.48 18.80
N TYR A 160 -5.89 -7.45 18.78
CA TYR A 160 -6.75 -8.21 19.68
C TYR A 160 -6.61 -9.73 19.53
N TYR A 161 -6.17 -10.19 18.36
CA TYR A 161 -6.03 -11.59 17.99
C TYR A 161 -4.60 -12.10 18.07
N THR A 162 -3.65 -11.23 18.48
CA THR A 162 -2.22 -11.56 18.50
C THR A 162 -1.76 -12.03 19.89
N TYR A 163 -0.73 -12.89 19.92
CA TYR A 163 -0.19 -13.44 21.16
C TYR A 163 0.42 -12.37 22.06
N ASN A 164 1.12 -11.39 21.47
CA ASN A 164 1.77 -10.32 22.24
C ASN A 164 0.91 -9.04 22.34
N GLY A 165 -0.29 -9.03 21.75
CA GLY A 165 -1.16 -7.86 21.73
C GLY A 165 -0.64 -6.71 20.85
N GLN A 166 0.34 -6.95 19.98
CA GLN A 166 0.94 -5.94 19.11
C GLN A 166 0.79 -6.31 17.64
N ALA A 167 0.94 -5.30 16.77
CA ALA A 167 0.90 -5.45 15.32
C ALA A 167 2.23 -5.92 14.71
N ARG A 168 3.10 -6.47 15.50
CA ARG A 168 4.38 -7.08 15.12
C ARG A 168 4.64 -8.34 15.93
N SER A 169 5.34 -9.30 15.35
CA SER A 169 5.81 -10.46 16.11
C SER A 169 7.06 -10.10 16.93
N ASP A 170 7.20 -10.67 18.11
CA ASP A 170 8.40 -10.61 18.96
C ASP A 170 9.21 -11.90 18.89
N LYS A 171 8.77 -12.88 18.11
CA LYS A 171 9.34 -14.25 18.03
C LYS A 171 9.89 -14.62 16.64
N GLY A 172 10.30 -13.63 15.88
CA GLY A 172 10.83 -13.89 14.54
C GLY A 172 9.78 -14.43 13.57
N ALA A 173 10.11 -15.45 12.80
CA ALA A 173 9.28 -16.01 11.73
C ALA A 173 8.02 -16.78 12.20
N PHE A 174 7.67 -16.71 13.47
CA PHE A 174 6.47 -17.38 13.98
C PHE A 174 5.23 -16.49 13.81
N SER A 175 4.11 -17.12 13.47
CA SER A 175 2.83 -16.43 13.41
C SER A 175 2.48 -15.83 14.77
N ASN A 176 2.13 -14.53 14.77
CA ASN A 176 1.65 -13.84 15.96
C ASN A 176 0.13 -14.00 16.15
N LEU A 177 -0.58 -14.58 15.17
CA LEU A 177 -2.01 -14.86 15.28
C LEU A 177 -2.26 -16.06 16.18
N LYS A 178 -3.09 -15.89 17.22
CA LYS A 178 -3.54 -16.97 18.08
C LYS A 178 -4.39 -17.97 17.31
N THR A 179 -4.17 -19.26 17.57
CA THR A 179 -4.88 -20.35 16.87
C THR A 179 -6.39 -20.30 17.08
N GLU A 180 -6.84 -19.93 18.27
CA GLU A 180 -8.25 -19.77 18.60
C GLU A 180 -8.95 -18.62 17.85
N HIS A 181 -8.18 -17.69 17.23
CA HIS A 181 -8.66 -16.54 16.48
C HIS A 181 -8.51 -16.68 14.96
N TYR A 182 -8.20 -17.86 14.42
CA TYR A 182 -8.10 -18.06 12.97
C TYR A 182 -9.42 -17.77 12.25
N GLY A 183 -10.54 -18.21 12.85
CA GLY A 183 -11.88 -17.92 12.33
C GLY A 183 -12.20 -16.42 12.39
N ASP A 184 -11.94 -15.79 13.54
CA ASP A 184 -12.20 -14.35 13.73
C ASP A 184 -11.38 -13.48 12.75
N PHE A 185 -10.15 -13.88 12.46
CA PHE A 185 -9.33 -13.19 11.48
C PHE A 185 -9.85 -13.37 10.05
N ALA A 186 -10.31 -14.57 9.71
CA ALA A 186 -10.94 -14.81 8.41
C ALA A 186 -12.22 -13.97 8.26
N ASP A 187 -13.03 -13.89 9.30
CA ASP A 187 -14.25 -13.06 9.35
C ASP A 187 -13.94 -11.56 9.25
N PHE A 188 -12.86 -11.11 9.88
CA PHE A 188 -12.38 -9.73 9.74
C PHE A 188 -12.05 -9.40 8.27
N LEU A 189 -11.27 -10.26 7.61
CA LEU A 189 -10.90 -10.06 6.20
C LEU A 189 -12.14 -10.07 5.29
N ALA A 190 -13.04 -11.02 5.50
CA ALA A 190 -14.27 -11.14 4.73
C ALA A 190 -15.20 -9.94 4.93
N THR A 191 -15.31 -9.46 6.18
CA THR A 191 -16.12 -8.28 6.53
C THR A 191 -15.58 -7.02 5.87
N CYS A 192 -14.25 -6.81 5.91
CA CYS A 192 -13.62 -5.69 5.21
C CYS A 192 -13.84 -5.77 3.70
N ALA A 193 -13.64 -6.95 3.10
CA ALA A 193 -13.87 -7.14 1.68
C ALA A 193 -15.31 -6.85 1.27
N LYS A 194 -16.27 -7.39 2.05
CA LYS A 194 -17.69 -7.12 1.80
C LYS A 194 -18.02 -5.64 1.88
N HIS A 195 -17.51 -4.94 2.89
CA HIS A 195 -17.72 -3.50 3.05
C HIS A 195 -17.26 -2.72 1.81
N PHE A 196 -16.03 -2.96 1.33
CA PHE A 196 -15.52 -2.28 0.14
C PHE A 196 -16.28 -2.68 -1.14
N VAL A 197 -16.73 -3.93 -1.25
CA VAL A 197 -17.60 -4.34 -2.37
C VAL A 197 -18.94 -3.59 -2.32
N ASP A 198 -19.53 -3.45 -1.13
CA ASP A 198 -20.78 -2.70 -0.94
C ASP A 198 -20.61 -1.20 -1.27
N GLU A 199 -19.40 -0.63 -1.07
CA GLU A 199 -19.00 0.72 -1.51
C GLU A 199 -18.68 0.80 -3.03
N GLY A 200 -18.79 -0.31 -3.75
CA GLY A 200 -18.62 -0.39 -5.20
C GLY A 200 -17.16 -0.47 -5.66
N TYR A 201 -16.27 -1.00 -4.83
CA TYR A 201 -14.92 -1.37 -5.26
C TYR A 201 -14.89 -2.80 -5.81
N ASN A 202 -14.20 -3.01 -6.92
CA ASN A 202 -14.00 -4.35 -7.47
C ASN A 202 -12.85 -5.06 -6.73
N ILE A 203 -13.16 -5.65 -5.57
CA ILE A 203 -12.20 -6.42 -4.79
C ILE A 203 -12.00 -7.78 -5.48
N THR A 204 -10.85 -7.97 -6.12
CA THR A 204 -10.55 -9.19 -6.88
C THR A 204 -9.73 -10.20 -6.09
N HIS A 205 -8.93 -9.75 -5.13
CA HIS A 205 -8.03 -10.61 -4.37
C HIS A 205 -7.96 -10.18 -2.90
N ILE A 206 -7.75 -11.16 -2.03
CA ILE A 206 -7.36 -10.96 -0.64
C ILE A 206 -6.05 -11.70 -0.40
N SER A 207 -5.05 -11.00 0.13
CA SER A 207 -3.78 -11.56 0.59
C SER A 207 -3.79 -11.58 2.13
N PRO A 208 -4.14 -12.72 2.75
CA PRO A 208 -4.37 -12.78 4.19
C PRO A 208 -3.08 -12.72 5.01
N ILE A 209 -1.95 -13.10 4.42
CA ILE A 209 -0.65 -13.16 5.08
C ILE A 209 0.38 -12.53 4.14
N ASN A 210 1.06 -11.50 4.64
CA ASN A 210 2.14 -10.84 3.90
C ASN A 210 3.48 -11.41 4.35
N GLU A 211 4.33 -11.78 3.39
CA GLU A 211 5.72 -12.22 3.60
C GLU A 211 5.89 -13.22 4.77
N PRO A 212 5.20 -14.38 4.74
CA PRO A 212 5.17 -15.31 5.89
C PRO A 212 6.55 -15.89 6.26
N GLN A 213 7.50 -15.79 5.35
CA GLN A 213 8.88 -16.26 5.56
C GLN A 213 9.81 -15.19 6.15
N TYR A 214 9.35 -13.94 6.24
CA TYR A 214 10.17 -12.86 6.75
C TYR A 214 10.22 -12.88 8.29
N ASN A 215 11.31 -12.43 8.84
CA ASN A 215 11.52 -12.36 10.28
C ASN A 215 11.00 -11.00 10.80
N TRP A 216 9.71 -10.95 11.04
CA TRP A 216 9.00 -9.76 11.52
C TRP A 216 9.31 -9.45 12.98
#